data_12b1be57802c6289ee63fbbf787f2ef7
#
_entry.id   12b1be57802c6289ee63fbbf787f2ef7
#
_cell.length_a   1.000
_cell.length_b   1.000
_cell.length_c   1.000
_cell.angle_alpha   90.00
_cell.angle_beta   90.00
_cell.angle_gamma   90.00
#
_symmetry.space_group_name_H-M   'P 1'
#
loop_
_entity.id
_entity.type
_entity.pdbx_description
1 polymer ?
#
loop_
_entity_poly.entity_id
_entity_poly.type
_entity_poly.pdbx_seq_one_letter_code
_entity_poly.pdbx_strand_id
1 'polypeptide(L)'
;MIRIAAVGDVHYDSNRRPAFHEQFLQLGTRADLLFLAGDLTQSGALDEARALATDLKNIPIPVVAVLGNHDFHQNKEKEIISILKENGVIVLEGETAQFDIRGQTVGIMGIKGFGGGFYGACITEFGERETKAFAHFSKIQADALAKGLRELETDFKFGLLHYSPIEATLFGEKKEIYPFLGSYL
;
A
#
# COMPACT_ATOMS: atom_id res chain seq x y z
N MET A 1 6.44 14.94 18.64
CA MET A 1 6.94 13.84 17.78
C MET A 1 5.76 12.97 17.39
N ILE A 2 5.56 12.73 16.09
CA ILE A 2 4.56 11.80 15.53
C ILE A 2 5.24 10.46 15.31
N ARG A 3 4.58 9.36 15.68
CA ARG A 3 5.10 8.00 15.56
C ARG A 3 4.21 7.24 14.58
N ILE A 4 4.81 6.70 13.53
CA ILE A 4 4.12 5.91 12.51
C ILE A 4 4.64 4.48 12.59
N ALA A 5 3.73 3.52 12.74
CA ALA A 5 4.00 2.12 12.48
C ALA A 5 3.69 1.82 11.02
N ALA A 6 4.52 1.04 10.35
CA ALA A 6 4.29 0.63 8.98
C ALA A 6 4.66 -0.84 8.79
N VAL A 7 3.87 -1.56 8.00
CA VAL A 7 4.14 -2.93 7.59
C VAL A 7 3.53 -3.17 6.21
N GLY A 8 4.22 -3.90 5.35
CA GLY A 8 3.71 -4.45 4.11
C GLY A 8 3.66 -5.97 4.18
N ASP A 9 3.08 -6.60 3.17
CA ASP A 9 3.13 -8.05 2.97
C ASP A 9 2.64 -8.85 4.19
N VAL A 10 1.51 -8.42 4.78
CA VAL A 10 0.95 -9.09 5.96
C VAL A 10 0.32 -10.45 5.62
N HIS A 11 -0.08 -10.64 4.36
CA HIS A 11 -0.55 -11.91 3.79
C HIS A 11 -1.50 -12.67 4.72
N TYR A 12 -2.59 -12.02 5.14
CA TYR A 12 -3.60 -12.66 5.98
C TYR A 12 -4.17 -13.90 5.30
N ASP A 13 -4.16 -15.00 6.06
CA ASP A 13 -4.72 -16.30 5.69
C ASP A 13 -5.80 -16.67 6.71
N SER A 14 -7.01 -16.95 6.25
CA SER A 14 -8.15 -17.27 7.11
C SER A 14 -7.94 -18.55 7.97
N ASN A 15 -6.98 -19.41 7.58
CA ASN A 15 -6.68 -20.68 8.23
C ASN A 15 -5.49 -20.62 9.20
N ARG A 16 -4.78 -19.50 9.27
CA ARG A 16 -3.61 -19.33 10.13
C ARG A 16 -3.83 -18.19 11.11
N ARG A 17 -3.33 -18.33 12.34
CA ARG A 17 -3.26 -17.20 13.26
C ARG A 17 -2.37 -16.12 12.65
N PRO A 18 -2.85 -14.89 12.49
CA PRO A 18 -2.07 -13.82 11.88
C PRO A 18 -0.82 -13.53 12.69
N ALA A 19 0.30 -13.39 12.00
CA ALA A 19 1.59 -13.12 12.64
C ALA A 19 1.63 -11.78 13.40
N PHE A 20 0.70 -10.86 13.09
CA PHE A 20 0.71 -9.47 13.59
C PHE A 20 -0.37 -9.18 14.63
N HIS A 21 -1.23 -10.13 15.00
CA HIS A 21 -2.35 -9.87 15.93
C HIS A 21 -1.89 -9.25 17.26
N GLU A 22 -0.90 -9.85 17.92
CA GLU A 22 -0.37 -9.35 19.19
C GLU A 22 0.32 -7.97 19.05
N GLN A 23 1.01 -7.75 17.93
CA GLN A 23 1.66 -6.47 17.63
C GLN A 23 0.62 -5.37 17.41
N PHE A 24 -0.46 -5.66 16.71
CA PHE A 24 -1.56 -4.72 16.47
C PHE A 24 -2.23 -4.27 17.77
N LEU A 25 -2.44 -5.17 18.72
CA LEU A 25 -3.03 -4.84 20.01
C LEU A 25 -2.19 -3.85 20.84
N GLN A 26 -0.87 -3.83 20.63
CA GLN A 26 0.07 -2.97 21.36
C GLN A 26 0.27 -1.59 20.72
N LEU A 27 -0.27 -1.35 19.51
CA LEU A 27 0.02 -0.14 18.74
C LEU A 27 -0.42 1.15 19.43
N GLY A 28 -1.54 1.15 20.16
CA GLY A 28 -2.07 2.36 20.80
C GLY A 28 -1.09 3.07 21.77
N THR A 29 -0.10 2.35 22.31
CA THR A 29 0.95 2.91 23.15
C THR A 29 2.23 3.25 22.39
N ARG A 30 2.40 2.74 21.19
CA ARG A 30 3.66 2.78 20.41
C ARG A 30 3.61 3.68 19.20
N ALA A 31 2.44 3.85 18.59
CA ALA A 31 2.25 4.61 17.36
C ALA A 31 1.01 5.51 17.43
N ASP A 32 0.96 6.49 16.57
CA ASP A 32 -0.13 7.44 16.41
C ASP A 32 -0.91 7.17 15.11
N LEU A 33 -0.29 6.45 14.15
CA LEU A 33 -0.86 5.97 12.88
C LEU A 33 -0.29 4.59 12.55
N LEU A 34 -1.09 3.75 11.86
CA LEU A 34 -0.64 2.51 11.24
C LEU A 34 -0.78 2.60 9.72
N PHE A 35 0.29 2.30 8.98
CA PHE A 35 0.30 2.15 7.53
C PHE A 35 0.41 0.68 7.15
N LEU A 36 -0.48 0.22 6.26
CA LEU A 36 -0.44 -1.10 5.65
C LEU A 36 -0.11 -0.95 4.17
N ALA A 37 1.09 -1.37 3.78
CA ALA A 37 1.67 -1.12 2.47
C ALA A 37 1.41 -2.25 1.47
N GLY A 38 0.17 -2.74 1.39
CA GLY A 38 -0.27 -3.72 0.40
C GLY A 38 0.00 -5.18 0.77
N ASP A 39 -0.43 -6.07 -0.11
CA ASP A 39 -0.46 -7.53 0.09
C ASP A 39 -1.11 -7.88 1.43
N LEU A 40 -2.32 -7.37 1.59
CA LEU A 40 -3.10 -7.47 2.82
C LEU A 40 -3.64 -8.89 3.00
N THR A 41 -4.01 -9.52 1.90
CA THR A 41 -4.52 -10.89 1.81
C THR A 41 -3.49 -11.82 1.18
N GLN A 42 -3.55 -13.10 1.48
CA GLN A 42 -2.66 -14.11 0.90
C GLN A 42 -3.02 -14.39 -0.57
N SER A 43 -4.31 -14.41 -0.90
CA SER A 43 -4.79 -14.87 -2.21
C SER A 43 -5.92 -14.00 -2.80
N GLY A 44 -6.22 -12.85 -2.23
CA GLY A 44 -7.34 -12.00 -2.64
C GLY A 44 -8.71 -12.58 -2.26
N ALA A 45 -8.77 -13.46 -1.27
CA ALA A 45 -10.01 -14.06 -0.81
C ALA A 45 -10.74 -13.16 0.21
N LEU A 46 -12.08 -13.14 0.16
CA LEU A 46 -12.88 -12.25 1.02
C LEU A 46 -12.86 -12.67 2.50
N ASP A 47 -12.68 -13.93 2.79
CA ASP A 47 -12.53 -14.45 4.17
C ASP A 47 -11.18 -14.01 4.78
N GLU A 48 -10.12 -13.93 4.01
CA GLU A 48 -8.83 -13.37 4.42
C GLU A 48 -8.97 -11.87 4.77
N ALA A 49 -9.66 -11.12 3.91
CA ALA A 49 -9.96 -9.70 4.16
C ALA A 49 -10.81 -9.50 5.43
N ARG A 50 -11.81 -10.36 5.67
CA ARG A 50 -12.62 -10.32 6.91
C ARG A 50 -11.80 -10.66 8.15
N ALA A 51 -10.87 -11.61 8.06
CA ALA A 51 -9.97 -11.96 9.15
C ALA A 51 -9.07 -10.77 9.52
N LEU A 52 -8.44 -10.12 8.54
CA LEU A 52 -7.67 -8.90 8.75
C LEU A 52 -8.53 -7.79 9.36
N ALA A 53 -9.71 -7.50 8.77
CA ALA A 53 -10.60 -6.45 9.24
C ALA A 53 -11.02 -6.67 10.70
N THR A 54 -11.24 -7.91 11.11
CA THR A 54 -11.58 -8.26 12.50
C THR A 54 -10.44 -7.91 13.47
N ASP A 55 -9.21 -8.17 13.09
CA ASP A 55 -8.04 -7.84 13.92
C ASP A 55 -7.77 -6.34 13.98
N LEU A 56 -8.01 -5.63 12.89
CA LEU A 56 -7.80 -4.18 12.81
C LEU A 56 -8.88 -3.36 13.53
N LYS A 57 -10.11 -3.87 13.65
CA LYS A 57 -11.27 -3.16 14.21
C LYS A 57 -11.06 -2.59 15.61
N ASN A 58 -10.22 -3.23 16.42
CA ASN A 58 -9.98 -2.85 17.82
C ASN A 58 -8.69 -2.05 18.02
N ILE A 59 -8.00 -1.66 16.96
CA ILE A 59 -6.80 -0.85 17.06
C ILE A 59 -7.21 0.60 17.37
N PRO A 60 -6.68 1.21 18.46
CA PRO A 60 -7.13 2.51 18.93
C PRO A 60 -6.49 3.70 18.19
N ILE A 61 -5.88 3.48 17.04
CA ILE A 61 -5.24 4.50 16.19
C ILE A 61 -5.75 4.35 14.76
N PRO A 62 -5.75 5.42 13.95
CA PRO A 62 -6.14 5.33 12.54
C PRO A 62 -5.25 4.36 11.78
N VAL A 63 -5.89 3.56 10.91
CA VAL A 63 -5.24 2.59 10.02
C VAL A 63 -5.45 3.06 8.59
N VAL A 64 -4.37 3.26 7.86
CA VAL A 64 -4.37 3.64 6.44
C VAL A 64 -3.71 2.52 5.64
N ALA A 65 -4.36 2.07 4.59
CA ALA A 65 -3.90 0.95 3.76
C ALA A 65 -3.92 1.31 2.28
N VAL A 66 -3.04 0.67 1.53
CA VAL A 66 -3.15 0.49 0.08
C VAL A 66 -3.23 -1.01 -0.22
N LEU A 67 -3.73 -1.39 -1.38
CA LEU A 67 -3.70 -2.77 -1.83
C LEU A 67 -2.33 -3.14 -2.41
N GLY A 68 -2.02 -4.44 -2.43
CA GLY A 68 -0.90 -5.02 -3.13
C GLY A 68 -1.35 -5.94 -4.28
N ASN A 69 -0.43 -6.62 -4.94
CA ASN A 69 -0.78 -7.48 -6.08
C ASN A 69 -1.53 -8.76 -5.67
N HIS A 70 -1.29 -9.30 -4.47
CA HIS A 70 -2.03 -10.45 -3.97
C HIS A 70 -3.51 -10.16 -3.76
N ASP A 71 -3.85 -8.94 -3.38
CA ASP A 71 -5.25 -8.53 -3.19
C ASP A 71 -6.07 -8.53 -4.48
N PHE A 72 -5.41 -8.57 -5.66
CA PHE A 72 -6.04 -8.64 -6.98
C PHE A 72 -6.16 -10.07 -7.55
N HIS A 73 -5.62 -11.10 -6.89
CA HIS A 73 -5.59 -12.47 -7.43
C HIS A 73 -6.96 -13.03 -7.82
N GLN A 74 -8.02 -12.68 -7.10
CA GLN A 74 -9.38 -13.15 -7.39
C GLN A 74 -10.26 -12.11 -8.08
N ASN A 75 -9.71 -10.95 -8.48
CA ASN A 75 -10.46 -9.83 -9.05
C ASN A 75 -11.64 -9.38 -8.16
N LYS A 76 -11.42 -9.36 -6.84
CA LYS A 76 -12.40 -8.95 -5.80
C LYS A 76 -11.90 -7.77 -4.98
N GLU A 77 -11.00 -6.96 -5.55
CA GLU A 77 -10.39 -5.83 -4.87
C GLU A 77 -11.41 -4.83 -4.34
N LYS A 78 -12.53 -4.64 -5.04
CA LYS A 78 -13.60 -3.72 -4.63
C LYS A 78 -14.30 -4.22 -3.37
N GLU A 79 -14.58 -5.49 -3.29
CA GLU A 79 -15.20 -6.14 -2.13
C GLU A 79 -14.23 -6.15 -0.93
N ILE A 80 -12.93 -6.39 -1.18
CA ILE A 80 -11.88 -6.29 -0.14
C ILE A 80 -11.85 -4.88 0.43
N ILE A 81 -11.83 -3.85 -0.42
CA ILE A 81 -11.88 -2.44 0.00
C ILE A 81 -13.14 -2.16 0.84
N SER A 82 -14.32 -2.65 0.41
CA SER A 82 -15.57 -2.46 1.16
C SER A 82 -15.49 -3.06 2.56
N ILE A 83 -15.03 -4.32 2.66
CA ILE A 83 -14.86 -5.02 3.94
C ILE A 83 -13.95 -4.24 4.88
N LEU A 84 -12.82 -3.76 4.39
CA LEU A 84 -11.86 -3.01 5.19
C LEU A 84 -12.43 -1.65 5.63
N LYS A 85 -13.04 -0.89 4.72
CA LYS A 85 -13.66 0.42 5.00
C LYS A 85 -14.81 0.29 6.01
N GLU A 86 -15.65 -0.73 5.92
CA GLU A 86 -16.73 -1.01 6.86
C GLU A 86 -16.23 -1.31 8.28
N ASN A 87 -14.97 -1.71 8.42
CA ASN A 87 -14.30 -1.98 9.70
C ASN A 87 -13.33 -0.88 10.15
N GLY A 88 -13.43 0.32 9.55
CA GLY A 88 -12.71 1.51 9.99
C GLY A 88 -11.31 1.69 9.39
N VAL A 89 -10.91 0.87 8.42
CA VAL A 89 -9.65 1.05 7.69
C VAL A 89 -9.85 2.07 6.58
N ILE A 90 -8.94 3.04 6.46
CA ILE A 90 -8.91 4.01 5.37
C ILE A 90 -8.08 3.40 4.24
N VAL A 91 -8.75 2.89 3.21
CA VAL A 91 -8.07 2.32 2.04
C VAL A 91 -7.97 3.40 0.96
N LEU A 92 -6.75 3.64 0.47
CA LEU A 92 -6.42 4.66 -0.53
C LEU A 92 -5.96 3.97 -1.83
N GLU A 93 -6.63 4.28 -2.92
CA GLU A 93 -6.30 3.80 -4.28
C GLU A 93 -6.19 4.98 -5.25
N GLY A 94 -5.25 5.87 -4.99
CA GLY A 94 -5.08 7.13 -5.72
C GLY A 94 -5.71 8.32 -5.02
N GLU A 95 -6.04 8.19 -3.74
CA GLU A 95 -6.68 9.24 -2.93
C GLU A 95 -5.74 9.70 -1.81
N THR A 96 -6.12 10.81 -1.16
CA THR A 96 -5.39 11.35 -0.01
C THR A 96 -6.21 11.24 1.27
N ALA A 97 -5.52 11.14 2.40
CA ALA A 97 -6.09 11.30 3.74
C ALA A 97 -5.27 12.30 4.55
N GLN A 98 -5.93 12.99 5.51
CA GLN A 98 -5.26 13.94 6.39
C GLN A 98 -5.68 13.69 7.85
N PHE A 99 -4.73 13.87 8.75
CA PHE A 99 -4.94 13.71 10.19
C PHE A 99 -4.31 14.88 10.95
N ASP A 100 -4.98 15.35 12.00
CA ASP A 100 -4.36 16.18 13.03
C ASP A 100 -3.85 15.25 14.15
N ILE A 101 -2.56 15.31 14.40
CA ILE A 101 -1.92 14.52 15.45
C ILE A 101 -1.15 15.49 16.36
N ARG A 102 -1.72 15.76 17.51
CA ARG A 102 -1.13 16.67 18.53
C ARG A 102 -0.84 18.06 17.98
N GLY A 103 -1.74 18.61 17.17
CA GLY A 103 -1.61 19.94 16.56
C GLY A 103 -0.63 20.02 15.39
N GLN A 104 -0.22 18.88 14.84
CA GLN A 104 0.55 18.78 13.60
C GLN A 104 -0.25 18.00 12.55
N THR A 105 -0.29 18.50 11.33
CA THR A 105 -1.04 17.90 10.25
C THR A 105 -0.20 16.88 9.47
N VAL A 106 -0.76 15.70 9.24
CA VAL A 106 -0.15 14.62 8.47
C VAL A 106 -1.00 14.33 7.25
N GLY A 107 -0.45 14.49 6.06
CA GLY A 107 -1.08 14.14 4.80
C GLY A 107 -0.48 12.86 4.23
N ILE A 108 -1.34 11.98 3.71
CA ILE A 108 -0.95 10.72 3.09
C ILE A 108 -1.57 10.66 1.71
N MET A 109 -0.75 10.42 0.70
CA MET A 109 -1.20 10.00 -0.62
C MET A 109 -0.94 8.51 -0.75
N GLY A 110 -2.01 7.72 -0.89
CA GLY A 110 -1.92 6.26 -0.99
C GLY A 110 -2.23 5.75 -2.39
N ILE A 111 -1.40 4.86 -2.90
CA ILE A 111 -1.59 4.22 -4.19
C ILE A 111 -0.87 2.87 -4.20
N LYS A 112 -1.46 1.86 -4.87
CA LYS A 112 -0.78 0.57 -5.01
C LYS A 112 0.59 0.73 -5.67
N GLY A 113 0.70 1.59 -6.66
CA GLY A 113 1.84 1.65 -7.56
C GLY A 113 1.76 0.56 -8.63
N PHE A 114 2.84 0.41 -9.40
CA PHE A 114 2.94 -0.66 -10.40
C PHE A 114 4.39 -0.97 -10.75
N GLY A 115 4.60 -2.08 -11.48
CA GLY A 115 5.89 -2.47 -12.02
C GLY A 115 6.38 -1.54 -13.12
N GLY A 116 7.56 -1.80 -13.66
CA GLY A 116 8.21 -1.01 -14.72
C GLY A 116 9.70 -1.19 -14.71
N GLY A 117 10.25 -1.46 -13.52
CA GLY A 117 11.67 -1.73 -13.32
C GLY A 117 12.52 -0.48 -13.10
N PHE A 118 13.81 -0.71 -13.00
CA PHE A 118 14.83 0.27 -12.69
C PHE A 118 15.97 0.21 -13.71
N TYR A 119 16.95 1.11 -13.61
CA TYR A 119 18.07 1.18 -14.54
C TYR A 119 18.75 -0.19 -14.74
N GLY A 120 18.86 -0.60 -16.01
CA GLY A 120 19.43 -1.89 -16.40
C GLY A 120 18.45 -3.07 -16.41
N ALA A 121 17.22 -2.89 -15.90
CA ALA A 121 16.16 -3.91 -15.94
C ALA A 121 14.78 -3.22 -15.89
N CYS A 122 14.39 -2.56 -16.98
CA CYS A 122 13.14 -1.82 -17.07
C CYS A 122 12.37 -2.11 -18.36
N ILE A 123 11.05 -1.96 -18.28
CA ILE A 123 10.13 -1.94 -19.41
C ILE A 123 10.01 -0.50 -19.92
N THR A 124 9.89 -0.34 -21.22
CA THR A 124 9.73 0.96 -21.88
C THR A 124 8.48 0.99 -22.77
N GLU A 125 8.01 2.17 -23.12
CA GLU A 125 6.89 2.36 -24.08
C GLU A 125 7.34 2.05 -25.52
N PHE A 126 7.90 0.86 -25.76
CA PHE A 126 8.40 0.44 -27.05
C PHE A 126 7.83 -0.93 -27.43
N GLY A 127 7.56 -1.11 -28.74
CA GLY A 127 7.13 -2.39 -29.28
C GLY A 127 5.61 -2.58 -29.24
N GLU A 128 5.17 -3.70 -28.70
CA GLU A 128 3.81 -4.19 -28.72
C GLU A 128 2.88 -3.34 -27.83
N ARG A 129 1.58 -3.43 -28.13
CA ARG A 129 0.53 -2.72 -27.42
C ARG A 129 0.53 -3.06 -25.91
N GLU A 130 0.74 -4.32 -25.59
CA GLU A 130 0.74 -4.85 -24.21
C GLU A 130 1.91 -4.28 -23.40
N THR A 131 3.11 -4.24 -23.99
CA THR A 131 4.29 -3.64 -23.35
C THR A 131 4.11 -2.14 -23.11
N LYS A 132 3.59 -1.43 -24.10
CA LYS A 132 3.24 0.00 -23.99
C LYS A 132 2.19 0.24 -22.90
N ALA A 133 1.15 -0.59 -22.84
CA ALA A 133 0.10 -0.45 -21.83
C ALA A 133 0.64 -0.67 -20.42
N PHE A 134 1.55 -1.63 -20.25
CA PHE A 134 2.23 -1.87 -18.96
C PHE A 134 3.03 -0.64 -18.51
N ALA A 135 3.93 -0.14 -19.35
CA ALA A 135 4.75 1.04 -19.05
C ALA A 135 3.90 2.30 -18.82
N HIS A 136 2.88 2.50 -19.64
CA HIS A 136 1.96 3.63 -19.51
C HIS A 136 1.18 3.58 -18.19
N PHE A 137 0.75 2.41 -17.75
CA PHE A 137 0.04 2.28 -16.47
C PHE A 137 0.95 2.67 -15.29
N SER A 138 2.23 2.28 -15.31
CA SER A 138 3.21 2.73 -14.30
C SER A 138 3.33 4.24 -14.22
N LYS A 139 3.37 4.89 -15.40
CA LYS A 139 3.42 6.35 -15.48
C LYS A 139 2.15 7.01 -14.90
N ILE A 140 0.97 6.47 -15.18
CA ILE A 140 -0.29 6.97 -14.61
C ILE A 140 -0.24 6.91 -13.08
N GLN A 141 0.27 5.81 -12.51
CA GLN A 141 0.40 5.65 -11.07
C GLN A 141 1.37 6.69 -10.49
N ALA A 142 2.54 6.88 -11.11
CA ALA A 142 3.53 7.85 -10.67
C ALA A 142 3.01 9.31 -10.75
N ASP A 143 2.34 9.66 -11.86
CA ASP A 143 1.74 11.00 -12.04
C ASP A 143 0.65 11.28 -10.99
N ALA A 144 -0.18 10.27 -10.66
CA ALA A 144 -1.21 10.38 -9.62
C ALA A 144 -0.58 10.60 -8.24
N LEU A 145 0.44 9.81 -7.88
CA LEU A 145 1.19 9.98 -6.62
C LEU A 145 1.78 11.39 -6.52
N ALA A 146 2.50 11.83 -7.55
CA ALA A 146 3.14 13.13 -7.57
C ALA A 146 2.12 14.28 -7.48
N LYS A 147 0.96 14.14 -8.14
CA LYS A 147 -0.14 15.11 -8.04
C LYS A 147 -0.68 15.16 -6.63
N GLY A 148 -1.08 14.04 -6.05
CA GLY A 148 -1.65 13.99 -4.71
C GLY A 148 -0.71 14.55 -3.64
N LEU A 149 0.59 14.21 -3.70
CA LEU A 149 1.59 14.76 -2.77
C LEU A 149 1.78 16.28 -2.91
N ARG A 150 1.64 16.85 -4.12
CA ARG A 150 1.71 18.30 -4.33
C ARG A 150 0.48 19.03 -3.77
N GLU A 151 -0.70 18.44 -3.92
CA GLU A 151 -1.97 19.04 -3.51
C GLU A 151 -2.22 18.99 -2.00
N LEU A 152 -1.50 18.13 -1.26
CA LEU A 152 -1.56 18.11 0.19
C LEU A 152 -0.97 19.40 0.79
N GLU A 153 -1.72 20.05 1.68
CA GLU A 153 -1.29 21.23 2.44
C GLU A 153 -1.18 20.85 3.93
N THR A 154 -0.13 20.09 4.27
CA THR A 154 0.09 19.55 5.61
C THR A 154 1.55 19.71 6.04
N ASP A 155 1.81 19.70 7.37
CA ASP A 155 3.16 19.81 7.92
C ASP A 155 4.06 18.66 7.50
N PHE A 156 3.49 17.44 7.43
CA PHE A 156 4.18 16.23 6.96
C PHE A 156 3.40 15.57 5.85
N LYS A 157 4.11 15.10 4.82
CA LYS A 157 3.53 14.40 3.67
C LYS A 157 4.16 13.03 3.51
N PHE A 158 3.33 12.01 3.29
CA PHE A 158 3.76 10.63 3.07
C PHE A 158 3.16 10.07 1.80
N GLY A 159 4.00 9.39 1.00
CA GLY A 159 3.55 8.48 -0.05
C GLY A 159 3.46 7.07 0.54
N LEU A 160 2.30 6.45 0.49
CA LEU A 160 2.10 5.05 0.88
C LEU A 160 1.90 4.22 -0.39
N LEU A 161 2.84 3.31 -0.64
CA LEU A 161 2.86 2.45 -1.82
C LEU A 161 3.15 1.00 -1.44
N HIS A 162 2.69 0.07 -2.28
CA HIS A 162 3.11 -1.33 -2.24
C HIS A 162 4.32 -1.57 -3.14
N TYR A 163 4.22 -1.19 -4.42
CA TYR A 163 5.34 -1.31 -5.35
C TYR A 163 6.46 -0.33 -5.02
N SER A 164 7.70 -0.80 -5.10
CA SER A 164 8.89 0.00 -4.75
C SER A 164 9.03 1.24 -5.63
N PRO A 165 9.17 2.44 -5.04
CA PRO A 165 9.43 3.68 -5.80
C PRO A 165 10.93 3.94 -6.02
N ILE A 166 11.82 3.19 -5.38
CA ILE A 166 13.28 3.36 -5.48
C ILE A 166 14.03 2.03 -5.49
N GLU A 167 15.05 1.91 -6.33
CA GLU A 167 15.85 0.69 -6.47
C GLU A 167 16.49 0.22 -5.15
N ALA A 168 16.86 1.14 -4.29
CA ALA A 168 17.52 0.82 -3.03
C ALA A 168 16.69 -0.07 -2.09
N THR A 169 15.38 -0.05 -2.18
CA THR A 169 14.49 -0.92 -1.38
C THR A 169 14.42 -2.35 -1.93
N LEU A 170 14.98 -2.61 -3.12
CA LEU A 170 15.05 -3.93 -3.74
C LEU A 170 16.40 -4.61 -3.54
N PHE A 171 17.23 -4.09 -2.63
CA PHE A 171 18.55 -4.68 -2.37
C PHE A 171 18.42 -6.14 -1.93
N GLY A 172 19.08 -7.04 -2.68
CA GLY A 172 19.03 -8.49 -2.44
C GLY A 172 18.11 -9.24 -3.42
N GLU A 173 17.20 -8.54 -4.11
CA GLU A 173 16.40 -9.13 -5.16
C GLU A 173 17.19 -9.31 -6.46
N LYS A 174 16.76 -10.28 -7.28
CA LYS A 174 17.34 -10.51 -8.60
C LYS A 174 16.87 -9.43 -9.58
N LYS A 175 17.80 -8.85 -10.35
CA LYS A 175 17.47 -7.78 -11.31
C LYS A 175 16.42 -8.19 -12.35
N GLU A 176 16.39 -9.46 -12.72
CA GLU A 176 15.42 -10.00 -13.70
C GLU A 176 13.96 -9.80 -13.30
N ILE A 177 13.67 -9.67 -11.99
CA ILE A 177 12.31 -9.46 -11.49
C ILE A 177 11.99 -8.00 -11.15
N TYR A 178 12.94 -7.08 -11.24
CA TYR A 178 12.72 -5.64 -10.96
C TYR A 178 11.53 -5.04 -11.70
N PRO A 179 11.25 -5.39 -12.99
CA PRO A 179 10.06 -4.89 -13.69
C PRO A 179 8.73 -5.23 -13.03
N PHE A 180 8.72 -6.20 -12.13
CA PHE A 180 7.52 -6.65 -11.41
C PHE A 180 7.46 -6.18 -9.96
N LEU A 181 8.52 -5.53 -9.44
CA LEU A 181 8.62 -5.13 -8.04
C LEU A 181 8.46 -3.63 -7.81
N GLY A 182 8.62 -2.83 -8.85
CA GLY A 182 8.52 -1.38 -8.72
C GLY A 182 8.89 -0.66 -10.01
N SER A 183 9.02 0.67 -9.93
CA SER A 183 9.33 1.51 -11.07
C SER A 183 10.16 2.72 -10.65
N TYR A 184 11.08 3.15 -11.53
CA TYR A 184 11.84 4.38 -11.40
C TYR A 184 11.02 5.66 -11.74
N LEU A 185 9.81 5.50 -12.26
CA LEU A 185 8.92 6.58 -12.69
C LEU A 185 8.35 7.36 -11.51
#